data_9ed69cb17cb6e5aab99855afa99bca6b
#
_entry.id   9ed69cb17cb6e5aab99855afa99bca6b
#
_cell.length_a   1.000
_cell.length_b   1.000
_cell.length_c   1.000
_cell.angle_alpha   90.00
_cell.angle_beta   90.00
_cell.angle_gamma   90.00
#
_symmetry.space_group_name_H-M   'P 1'
#
loop_
_entity.id
_entity.type
_entity.pdbx_description
1 polymer ?
#
loop_
_entity_poly.entity_id
_entity_poly.type
_entity_poly.pdbx_seq_one_letter_code
_entity_poly.pdbx_strand_id
1 'polypeptide(L)'
;MPSRILLIILCSMAMVLSACSLSPQYKKMEAQLEDSRIQASQAERRLQEMAAELKDSQVARNKCAQDLKDLQVQHTYLKKINLQLSENLKILRLELKKKESVIELQGQVIQLLDDTKKTIETSLKDQIAAQEVEVIEAANKLKVIFVDKILFDSGKAEINPKGQELLRVLAMSLAENNNHNIVIEGHTDNVPLSAYLMKRFPGNWELSTARASAVAHFFEETGAIDPQRLSACGYSYHRPVAANDTTEGRRQNRRIEIVLEPPE
;
A
#
# COMPACT_ATOMS: atom_id res chain seq x y z
N MET A 1 -112.03 -65.53 34.39
CA MET A 1 -111.85 -64.35 35.23
C MET A 1 -110.46 -63.96 35.54
N PRO A 2 -109.32 -64.32 34.81
CA PRO A 2 -107.97 -63.86 35.11
C PRO A 2 -107.57 -62.57 34.41
N SER A 3 -108.24 -62.12 33.31
CA SER A 3 -107.75 -60.96 32.48
C SER A 3 -108.01 -59.60 33.13
N ARG A 4 -108.96 -59.45 34.07
CA ARG A 4 -109.19 -58.15 34.73
C ARG A 4 -108.18 -57.83 35.80
N ILE A 5 -107.58 -58.82 36.48
CA ILE A 5 -106.58 -58.64 37.50
C ILE A 5 -105.27 -58.23 36.92
N LEU A 6 -104.91 -58.80 35.75
CA LEU A 6 -103.65 -58.44 35.03
C LEU A 6 -103.68 -57.00 34.51
N LEU A 7 -104.83 -56.49 34.04
CA LEU A 7 -105.02 -55.12 33.61
C LEU A 7 -104.88 -54.08 34.71
N ILE A 8 -105.37 -54.40 35.90
CA ILE A 8 -105.33 -53.57 37.12
C ILE A 8 -103.84 -53.47 37.60
N ILE A 9 -103.11 -54.60 37.56
CA ILE A 9 -101.73 -54.63 37.96
C ILE A 9 -100.83 -53.83 36.96
N LEU A 10 -101.08 -53.95 35.63
CA LEU A 10 -100.38 -53.16 34.61
C LEU A 10 -100.71 -51.66 34.71
N CYS A 11 -101.97 -51.26 34.98
CA CYS A 11 -102.34 -49.88 35.19
C CYS A 11 -101.74 -49.29 36.48
N SER A 12 -101.70 -50.07 37.59
CA SER A 12 -101.06 -49.62 38.80
C SER A 12 -99.57 -49.48 38.68
N MET A 13 -98.91 -50.37 37.94
CA MET A 13 -97.46 -50.26 37.66
C MET A 13 -97.11 -49.09 36.70
N ALA A 14 -98.01 -48.80 35.77
CA ALA A 14 -97.86 -47.61 34.89
C ALA A 14 -98.07 -46.30 35.67
N MET A 15 -99.02 -46.26 36.66
CA MET A 15 -99.18 -45.08 37.52
C MET A 15 -98.03 -44.89 38.51
N VAL A 16 -97.40 -45.94 39.02
CA VAL A 16 -96.24 -45.83 39.90
C VAL A 16 -94.99 -45.35 39.11
N LEU A 17 -94.84 -45.84 37.93
CA LEU A 17 -93.73 -45.35 37.03
C LEU A 17 -93.94 -43.89 36.61
N SER A 18 -95.15 -43.45 36.32
CA SER A 18 -95.45 -42.04 36.05
C SER A 18 -95.36 -41.12 37.26
N ALA A 19 -95.69 -41.62 38.46
CA ALA A 19 -95.59 -40.86 39.72
C ALA A 19 -94.15 -40.65 40.18
N CYS A 20 -93.26 -41.61 39.90
CA CYS A 20 -91.80 -41.43 40.20
C CYS A 20 -91.15 -40.37 39.30
N SER A 21 -91.54 -40.22 38.02
CA SER A 21 -91.00 -39.21 37.09
C SER A 21 -91.51 -37.80 37.35
N LEU A 22 -92.52 -37.63 38.14
CA LEU A 22 -93.17 -36.34 38.50
C LEU A 22 -92.81 -35.83 39.90
N SER A 23 -91.99 -36.53 40.71
CA SER A 23 -91.62 -36.08 42.01
C SER A 23 -90.81 -34.79 41.99
N PRO A 24 -91.03 -33.78 42.83
CA PRO A 24 -90.30 -32.53 42.87
C PRO A 24 -88.80 -32.74 43.08
N GLN A 25 -88.37 -33.79 43.76
CA GLN A 25 -86.98 -34.19 43.96
C GLN A 25 -86.35 -34.72 42.71
N TYR A 26 -87.02 -35.49 41.89
CA TYR A 26 -86.51 -35.97 40.60
C TYR A 26 -86.28 -34.82 39.62
N LYS A 27 -87.22 -33.88 39.48
CA LYS A 27 -87.06 -32.67 38.63
C LYS A 27 -85.91 -31.81 39.13
N LYS A 28 -85.69 -31.68 40.44
CA LYS A 28 -84.54 -30.91 41.00
C LYS A 28 -83.21 -31.61 40.70
N MET A 29 -83.17 -32.93 40.74
CA MET A 29 -81.93 -33.68 40.42
C MET A 29 -81.62 -33.68 38.93
N GLU A 30 -82.68 -33.75 38.08
CA GLU A 30 -82.55 -33.62 36.64
C GLU A 30 -82.01 -32.23 36.21
N ALA A 31 -82.55 -31.15 36.87
CA ALA A 31 -82.04 -29.78 36.65
C ALA A 31 -80.59 -29.62 37.13
N GLN A 32 -80.21 -30.22 38.25
CA GLN A 32 -78.84 -30.22 38.76
C GLN A 32 -77.87 -30.99 37.83
N LEU A 33 -78.33 -32.10 37.27
CA LEU A 33 -77.55 -32.89 36.32
C LEU A 33 -77.33 -32.12 35.01
N GLU A 34 -78.37 -31.44 34.53
CA GLU A 34 -78.26 -30.62 33.32
C GLU A 34 -77.33 -29.42 33.53
N ASP A 35 -77.43 -28.71 34.65
CA ASP A 35 -76.52 -27.63 35.01
C ASP A 35 -75.08 -28.13 35.14
N SER A 36 -74.86 -29.30 35.76
CA SER A 36 -73.52 -29.93 35.83
C SER A 36 -73.00 -30.31 34.42
N ARG A 37 -73.87 -30.77 33.52
CA ARG A 37 -73.47 -31.05 32.12
C ARG A 37 -73.07 -29.77 31.34
N ILE A 38 -73.85 -28.69 31.58
CA ILE A 38 -73.51 -27.37 30.94
C ILE A 38 -72.18 -26.87 31.48
N GLN A 39 -71.97 -26.95 32.82
CA GLN A 39 -70.66 -26.54 33.41
C GLN A 39 -69.53 -27.41 32.94
N ALA A 40 -69.69 -28.73 32.78
CA ALA A 40 -68.67 -29.62 32.21
C ALA A 40 -68.34 -29.26 30.77
N SER A 41 -69.38 -29.04 29.95
CA SER A 41 -69.22 -28.63 28.55
C SER A 41 -68.47 -27.25 28.40
N GLN A 42 -68.81 -26.30 29.29
CA GLN A 42 -68.11 -25.02 29.33
C GLN A 42 -66.64 -25.17 29.79
N ALA A 43 -66.40 -26.04 30.78
CA ALA A 43 -65.01 -26.31 31.22
C ALA A 43 -64.16 -26.98 30.11
N GLU A 44 -64.77 -27.94 29.39
CA GLU A 44 -64.08 -28.56 28.22
C GLU A 44 -63.73 -27.54 27.13
N ARG A 45 -64.68 -26.63 26.81
CA ARG A 45 -64.34 -25.54 25.80
C ARG A 45 -63.21 -24.65 26.30
N ARG A 46 -63.23 -24.24 27.57
CA ARG A 46 -62.11 -23.41 28.13
C ARG A 46 -60.80 -24.17 28.14
N LEU A 47 -60.81 -25.47 28.40
CA LEU A 47 -59.59 -26.29 28.30
C LEU A 47 -59.08 -26.38 26.89
N GLN A 48 -59.94 -26.51 25.86
CA GLN A 48 -59.53 -26.49 24.46
C GLN A 48 -58.97 -25.15 24.02
N GLU A 49 -59.60 -24.03 24.44
CA GLU A 49 -59.12 -22.68 24.20
C GLU A 49 -57.72 -22.45 24.81
N MET A 50 -57.56 -22.79 26.09
CA MET A 50 -56.27 -22.69 26.79
C MET A 50 -55.19 -23.60 26.16
N ALA A 51 -55.55 -24.79 25.69
CA ALA A 51 -54.62 -25.70 25.01
C ALA A 51 -54.15 -25.13 23.65
N ALA A 52 -55.06 -24.45 22.93
CA ALA A 52 -54.70 -23.76 21.68
C ALA A 52 -53.78 -22.57 21.94
N GLU A 53 -54.12 -21.72 22.94
CA GLU A 53 -53.27 -20.58 23.33
C GLU A 53 -51.87 -21.03 23.80
N LEU A 54 -51.82 -22.11 24.60
CA LEU A 54 -50.54 -22.68 25.04
C LEU A 54 -49.68 -23.17 23.87
N LYS A 55 -50.29 -23.83 22.89
CA LYS A 55 -49.62 -24.29 21.68
C LYS A 55 -49.06 -23.12 20.88
N ASP A 56 -49.85 -22.06 20.66
CA ASP A 56 -49.43 -20.87 19.95
C ASP A 56 -48.31 -20.15 20.70
N SER A 57 -48.41 -20.03 22.02
CA SER A 57 -47.36 -19.48 22.86
C SER A 57 -46.06 -20.31 22.79
N GLN A 58 -46.15 -21.64 22.73
CA GLN A 58 -44.99 -22.51 22.56
C GLN A 58 -44.31 -22.30 21.19
N VAL A 59 -45.08 -22.17 20.10
CA VAL A 59 -44.57 -21.88 18.77
C VAL A 59 -43.88 -20.54 18.74
N ALA A 60 -44.49 -19.49 19.27
CA ALA A 60 -43.91 -18.16 19.34
C ALA A 60 -42.60 -18.15 20.15
N ARG A 61 -42.56 -18.85 21.28
CA ARG A 61 -41.36 -18.99 22.11
C ARG A 61 -40.23 -19.72 21.39
N ASN A 62 -40.55 -20.80 20.67
CA ASN A 62 -39.54 -21.55 19.90
C ASN A 62 -38.95 -20.70 18.76
N LYS A 63 -39.80 -19.92 18.07
CA LYS A 63 -39.37 -18.98 17.03
C LYS A 63 -38.45 -17.91 17.65
N CYS A 64 -38.84 -17.28 18.73
CA CYS A 64 -38.03 -16.28 19.41
C CYS A 64 -36.65 -16.84 19.86
N ALA A 65 -36.65 -18.09 20.38
CA ALA A 65 -35.39 -18.76 20.72
C ALA A 65 -34.47 -19.01 19.51
N GLN A 66 -35.04 -19.34 18.36
CA GLN A 66 -34.28 -19.50 17.13
C GLN A 66 -33.73 -18.16 16.63
N ASP A 67 -34.57 -17.12 16.58
CA ASP A 67 -34.18 -15.76 16.18
C ASP A 67 -33.03 -15.22 17.06
N LEU A 68 -33.11 -15.49 18.36
CA LEU A 68 -32.09 -15.11 19.33
C LEU A 68 -30.75 -15.82 19.08
N LYS A 69 -30.79 -17.11 18.73
CA LYS A 69 -29.62 -17.89 18.38
C LYS A 69 -28.97 -17.36 17.09
N ASP A 70 -29.77 -17.06 16.07
CA ASP A 70 -29.30 -16.52 14.80
C ASP A 70 -28.66 -15.14 14.98
N LEU A 71 -29.28 -14.28 15.80
CA LEU A 71 -28.76 -12.98 16.17
C LEU A 71 -27.41 -13.09 16.91
N GLN A 72 -27.28 -14.05 17.83
CA GLN A 72 -26.00 -14.32 18.51
C GLN A 72 -24.88 -14.71 17.54
N VAL A 73 -25.19 -15.57 16.55
CA VAL A 73 -24.22 -15.96 15.49
C VAL A 73 -23.82 -14.74 14.69
N GLN A 74 -24.76 -13.92 14.25
CA GLN A 74 -24.48 -12.69 13.52
C GLN A 74 -23.64 -11.71 14.34
N HIS A 75 -23.95 -11.53 15.61
CA HIS A 75 -23.19 -10.66 16.50
C HIS A 75 -21.73 -11.12 16.67
N THR A 76 -21.51 -12.42 16.86
CA THR A 76 -20.15 -12.98 16.96
C THR A 76 -19.36 -12.82 15.66
N TYR A 77 -20.01 -13.01 14.53
CA TYR A 77 -19.42 -12.79 13.21
C TYR A 77 -19.03 -11.32 13.00
N LEU A 78 -19.95 -10.39 13.26
CA LEU A 78 -19.67 -8.95 13.15
C LEU A 78 -18.55 -8.49 14.08
N LYS A 79 -18.51 -9.01 15.31
CA LYS A 79 -17.42 -8.74 16.25
C LYS A 79 -16.06 -9.18 15.70
N LYS A 80 -15.99 -10.37 15.08
CA LYS A 80 -14.77 -10.88 14.42
C LYS A 80 -14.33 -9.97 13.28
N ILE A 81 -15.26 -9.56 12.41
CA ILE A 81 -14.98 -8.66 11.29
C ILE A 81 -14.47 -7.31 11.79
N ASN A 82 -15.10 -6.73 12.82
CA ASN A 82 -14.68 -5.46 13.41
C ASN A 82 -13.25 -5.52 13.99
N LEU A 83 -12.89 -6.62 14.65
CA LEU A 83 -11.52 -6.83 15.14
C LEU A 83 -10.52 -6.91 13.98
N GLN A 84 -10.85 -7.66 12.95
CA GLN A 84 -9.99 -7.81 11.76
C GLN A 84 -9.84 -6.48 11.01
N LEU A 85 -10.92 -5.71 10.86
CA LEU A 85 -10.88 -4.39 10.22
C LEU A 85 -10.04 -3.40 11.03
N SER A 86 -10.16 -3.42 12.36
CA SER A 86 -9.34 -2.60 13.27
C SER A 86 -7.84 -2.89 13.12
N GLU A 87 -7.47 -4.17 13.03
CA GLU A 87 -6.07 -4.57 12.81
C GLU A 87 -5.56 -4.15 11.43
N ASN A 88 -6.35 -4.35 10.39
CA ASN A 88 -6.01 -3.90 9.03
C ASN A 88 -5.81 -2.37 8.97
N LEU A 89 -6.68 -1.60 9.63
CA LEU A 89 -6.53 -0.15 9.73
C LEU A 89 -5.23 0.26 10.43
N LYS A 90 -4.84 -0.46 11.48
CA LYS A 90 -3.58 -0.21 12.19
C LYS A 90 -2.37 -0.45 11.28
N ILE A 91 -2.36 -1.57 10.56
CA ILE A 91 -1.30 -1.90 9.59
C ILE A 91 -1.22 -0.82 8.50
N LEU A 92 -2.36 -0.47 7.90
CA LEU A 92 -2.41 0.54 6.83
C LEU A 92 -1.90 1.92 7.29
N ARG A 93 -2.21 2.32 8.53
CA ARG A 93 -1.70 3.58 9.11
C ARG A 93 -0.18 3.57 9.29
N LEU A 94 0.39 2.43 9.69
CA LEU A 94 1.85 2.28 9.80
C LEU A 94 2.53 2.34 8.42
N GLU A 95 1.96 1.69 7.43
CA GLU A 95 2.46 1.75 6.05
C GLU A 95 2.37 3.17 5.47
N LEU A 96 1.25 3.87 5.70
CA LEU A 96 1.08 5.25 5.27
C LEU A 96 2.16 6.15 5.88
N LYS A 97 2.35 6.08 7.20
CA LYS A 97 3.37 6.85 7.90
C LYS A 97 4.78 6.57 7.37
N LYS A 98 5.09 5.30 7.06
CA LYS A 98 6.37 4.93 6.44
C LYS A 98 6.53 5.57 5.05
N LYS A 99 5.49 5.53 4.24
CA LYS A 99 5.51 6.15 2.90
C LYS A 99 5.65 7.68 2.97
N GLU A 100 4.96 8.33 3.90
CA GLU A 100 5.09 9.77 4.14
C GLU A 100 6.53 10.16 4.50
N SER A 101 7.18 9.40 5.39
CA SER A 101 8.59 9.65 5.73
C SER A 101 9.53 9.46 4.53
N VAL A 102 9.26 8.47 3.66
CA VAL A 102 10.06 8.28 2.44
C VAL A 102 9.87 9.44 1.46
N ILE A 103 8.63 9.92 1.28
CA ILE A 103 8.33 11.07 0.41
C ILE A 103 9.02 12.34 0.93
N GLU A 104 9.00 12.56 2.23
CA GLU A 104 9.66 13.71 2.86
C GLU A 104 11.19 13.67 2.64
N LEU A 105 11.81 12.51 2.85
CA LEU A 105 13.23 12.30 2.56
C LEU A 105 13.57 12.53 1.08
N GLN A 106 12.75 12.00 0.17
CA GLN A 106 12.94 12.24 -1.27
C GLN A 106 12.81 13.72 -1.62
N GLY A 107 11.86 14.44 -1.02
CA GLY A 107 11.71 15.87 -1.19
C GLY A 107 12.96 16.66 -0.75
N GLN A 108 13.56 16.30 0.38
CA GLN A 108 14.79 16.91 0.87
C GLN A 108 15.98 16.65 -0.08
N VAL A 109 16.09 15.43 -0.62
CA VAL A 109 17.14 15.08 -1.61
C VAL A 109 17.00 15.90 -2.89
N ILE A 110 15.77 16.01 -3.41
CA ILE A 110 15.50 16.82 -4.62
C ILE A 110 15.86 18.29 -4.40
N GLN A 111 15.48 18.85 -3.26
CA GLN A 111 15.80 20.25 -2.95
C GLN A 111 17.31 20.48 -2.83
N LEU A 112 18.03 19.55 -2.19
CA LEU A 112 19.48 19.61 -2.08
C LEU A 112 20.18 19.56 -3.45
N LEU A 113 19.68 18.69 -4.38
CA LEU A 113 20.21 18.64 -5.74
C LEU A 113 19.96 19.94 -6.51
N ASP A 114 18.77 20.52 -6.38
CA ASP A 114 18.44 21.79 -7.04
C ASP A 114 19.32 22.95 -6.52
N ASP A 115 19.54 23.03 -5.21
CA ASP A 115 20.42 24.03 -4.59
C ASP A 115 21.88 23.83 -5.04
N THR A 116 22.36 22.59 -5.11
CA THR A 116 23.70 22.26 -5.60
C THR A 116 23.85 22.64 -7.07
N LYS A 117 22.84 22.33 -7.88
CA LYS A 117 22.80 22.72 -9.31
C LYS A 117 22.92 24.23 -9.48
N LYS A 118 22.11 25.02 -8.76
CA LYS A 118 22.16 26.50 -8.80
C LYS A 118 23.53 27.04 -8.42
N THR A 119 24.16 26.46 -7.41
CA THR A 119 25.49 26.84 -6.96
C THR A 119 26.51 26.57 -8.06
N ILE A 120 26.50 25.39 -8.69
CA ILE A 120 27.40 25.03 -9.80
C ILE A 120 27.14 25.91 -11.01
N GLU A 121 25.88 26.11 -11.42
CA GLU A 121 25.53 26.97 -12.58
C GLU A 121 25.98 28.42 -12.37
N THR A 122 25.88 28.91 -11.14
CA THR A 122 26.35 30.26 -10.80
C THR A 122 27.89 30.36 -10.86
N SER A 123 28.56 29.34 -10.30
CA SER A 123 30.03 29.30 -10.23
C SER A 123 30.68 29.08 -11.61
N LEU A 124 30.01 28.41 -12.52
CA LEU A 124 30.54 28.06 -13.87
C LEU A 124 29.76 28.77 -15.00
N LYS A 125 29.10 29.89 -14.71
CA LYS A 125 28.20 30.60 -15.64
C LYS A 125 28.90 30.97 -16.98
N ASP A 126 30.12 31.47 -16.94
CA ASP A 126 30.84 31.90 -18.14
C ASP A 126 31.23 30.70 -19.03
N GLN A 127 31.58 29.57 -18.42
CA GLN A 127 31.93 28.34 -19.13
C GLN A 127 30.69 27.66 -19.73
N ILE A 128 29.55 27.75 -19.05
CA ILE A 128 28.29 27.27 -19.58
C ILE A 128 27.87 28.13 -20.79
N ALA A 129 28.00 29.46 -20.71
CA ALA A 129 27.70 30.34 -21.80
C ALA A 129 28.65 30.11 -23.03
N ALA A 130 29.89 29.72 -22.78
CA ALA A 130 30.86 29.33 -23.81
C ALA A 130 30.69 27.91 -24.37
N GLN A 131 29.68 27.15 -23.89
CA GLN A 131 29.45 25.73 -24.24
C GLN A 131 30.66 24.82 -23.93
N GLU A 132 31.41 25.15 -22.93
CA GLU A 132 32.56 24.40 -22.44
C GLU A 132 32.18 23.44 -21.31
N VAL A 133 31.11 23.80 -20.56
CA VAL A 133 30.51 23.03 -19.48
C VAL A 133 29.01 22.96 -19.69
N GLU A 134 28.42 21.83 -19.40
CA GLU A 134 26.98 21.62 -19.37
C GLU A 134 26.58 21.01 -18.04
N VAL A 135 25.45 21.44 -17.46
CA VAL A 135 24.90 20.89 -16.23
C VAL A 135 23.54 20.30 -16.54
N ILE A 136 23.40 19.00 -16.34
CA ILE A 136 22.18 18.24 -16.65
C ILE A 136 21.68 17.53 -15.40
N GLU A 137 20.39 17.62 -15.17
CA GLU A 137 19.69 16.82 -14.17
C GLU A 137 18.91 15.70 -14.86
N ALA A 138 19.19 14.45 -14.50
CA ALA A 138 18.51 13.28 -15.05
C ALA A 138 18.45 12.14 -14.02
N ALA A 139 17.27 11.54 -13.85
CA ALA A 139 17.06 10.38 -12.98
C ALA A 139 17.57 10.57 -11.53
N ASN A 140 17.28 11.74 -10.92
CA ASN A 140 17.74 12.13 -9.58
C ASN A 140 19.28 12.19 -9.42
N LYS A 141 19.99 12.39 -10.52
CA LYS A 141 21.43 12.60 -10.55
C LYS A 141 21.73 13.93 -11.20
N LEU A 142 22.73 14.63 -10.71
CA LEU A 142 23.24 15.83 -11.32
C LEU A 142 24.54 15.50 -12.05
N LYS A 143 24.64 15.84 -13.34
CA LYS A 143 25.83 15.65 -14.17
C LYS A 143 26.42 16.98 -14.57
N VAL A 144 27.69 17.14 -14.30
CA VAL A 144 28.51 18.27 -14.83
C VAL A 144 29.41 17.72 -15.89
N ILE A 145 29.21 18.16 -17.14
CA ILE A 145 29.88 17.64 -18.32
C ILE A 145 30.91 18.68 -18.81
N PHE A 146 32.16 18.30 -18.86
CA PHE A 146 33.25 19.11 -19.36
C PHE A 146 33.68 18.60 -20.73
N VAL A 147 33.76 19.46 -21.73
CA VAL A 147 34.41 19.13 -23.00
C VAL A 147 35.90 18.89 -22.72
N ASP A 148 36.43 17.78 -23.27
CA ASP A 148 37.81 17.30 -23.06
C ASP A 148 38.90 18.39 -23.16
N LYS A 149 38.85 19.23 -24.21
CA LYS A 149 39.82 20.30 -24.47
C LYS A 149 39.97 21.33 -23.35
N ILE A 150 38.98 21.45 -22.48
CA ILE A 150 39.02 22.42 -21.40
C ILE A 150 39.87 21.92 -20.23
N LEU A 151 39.85 20.60 -20.03
CA LEU A 151 40.57 19.96 -18.94
C LEU A 151 41.95 19.45 -19.36
N PHE A 152 42.09 19.00 -20.62
CA PHE A 152 43.28 18.32 -21.09
C PHE A 152 43.82 18.90 -22.39
N ASP A 153 45.15 18.96 -22.53
CA ASP A 153 45.77 19.16 -23.81
C ASP A 153 45.62 17.92 -24.69
N SER A 154 45.74 18.12 -26.02
CA SER A 154 45.56 17.02 -26.96
C SER A 154 46.49 15.85 -26.66
N GLY A 155 45.86 14.66 -26.45
CA GLY A 155 46.58 13.42 -26.15
C GLY A 155 47.20 13.33 -24.75
N LYS A 156 46.90 14.23 -23.89
CA LYS A 156 47.33 14.16 -22.48
C LYS A 156 46.21 13.71 -21.56
N ALA A 157 46.58 13.11 -20.44
CA ALA A 157 45.70 12.85 -19.31
C ALA A 157 46.09 13.71 -18.08
N GLU A 158 47.04 14.63 -18.23
CA GLU A 158 47.41 15.62 -17.24
C GLU A 158 46.47 16.82 -17.37
N ILE A 159 45.88 17.25 -16.26
CA ILE A 159 44.94 18.39 -16.24
C ILE A 159 45.75 19.68 -16.50
N ASN A 160 45.32 20.45 -17.49
CA ASN A 160 45.94 21.73 -17.79
C ASN A 160 45.60 22.81 -16.73
N PRO A 161 46.32 23.94 -16.68
CA PRO A 161 46.08 24.97 -15.62
C PRO A 161 44.66 25.53 -15.63
N LYS A 162 44.02 25.71 -16.80
CA LYS A 162 42.63 26.17 -16.91
C LYS A 162 41.66 25.12 -16.32
N GLY A 163 41.91 23.85 -16.64
CA GLY A 163 41.12 22.72 -16.09
C GLY A 163 41.24 22.61 -14.59
N GLN A 164 42.45 22.81 -14.04
CA GLN A 164 42.67 22.80 -12.59
C GLN A 164 41.87 23.91 -11.87
N GLU A 165 41.81 25.11 -12.44
CA GLU A 165 41.04 26.21 -11.88
C GLU A 165 39.54 25.88 -11.86
N LEU A 166 39.00 25.39 -12.98
CA LEU A 166 37.61 25.01 -13.11
C LEU A 166 37.22 23.87 -12.17
N LEU A 167 38.03 22.83 -12.11
CA LEU A 167 37.80 21.70 -11.20
C LEU A 167 37.91 22.11 -9.71
N ARG A 168 38.77 23.10 -9.41
CA ARG A 168 38.87 23.66 -8.05
C ARG A 168 37.58 24.39 -7.66
N VAL A 169 37.04 25.22 -8.56
CA VAL A 169 35.75 25.91 -8.34
C VAL A 169 34.64 24.90 -8.15
N LEU A 170 34.58 23.85 -8.97
CA LEU A 170 33.60 22.77 -8.80
C LEU A 170 33.80 22.02 -7.48
N ALA A 171 35.03 21.65 -7.10
CA ALA A 171 35.32 20.98 -5.84
C ALA A 171 34.86 21.79 -4.62
N MET A 172 35.05 23.11 -4.62
CA MET A 172 34.56 23.99 -3.56
C MET A 172 33.02 24.00 -3.50
N SER A 173 32.36 24.09 -4.66
CA SER A 173 30.88 24.02 -4.73
C SER A 173 30.32 22.67 -4.25
N LEU A 174 31.06 21.57 -4.45
CA LEU A 174 30.70 20.23 -4.00
C LEU A 174 31.04 19.96 -2.52
N ALA A 175 32.02 20.69 -1.96
CA ALA A 175 32.41 20.57 -0.57
C ALA A 175 31.32 21.04 0.41
N GLU A 176 30.48 22.01 0.01
CA GLU A 176 29.38 22.51 0.79
C GLU A 176 28.26 21.47 0.96
N ASN A 177 28.16 20.50 0.03
CA ASN A 177 27.13 19.47 -0.01
C ASN A 177 27.71 18.05 0.09
N ASN A 178 28.06 17.62 1.28
CA ASN A 178 28.75 16.34 1.55
C ASN A 178 27.89 15.06 1.39
N ASN A 179 26.70 15.16 0.85
CA ASN A 179 25.71 14.06 0.83
C ASN A 179 25.62 13.25 -0.48
N HIS A 180 26.58 13.43 -1.41
CA HIS A 180 26.56 12.72 -2.68
C HIS A 180 27.86 11.98 -2.96
N ASN A 181 27.78 10.80 -3.54
CA ASN A 181 28.92 10.16 -4.16
C ASN A 181 29.22 10.84 -5.49
N ILE A 182 30.50 10.91 -5.85
CA ILE A 182 30.98 11.59 -7.05
C ILE A 182 31.64 10.56 -7.95
N VAL A 183 30.98 10.27 -9.08
CA VAL A 183 31.51 9.35 -10.09
C VAL A 183 32.07 10.18 -11.25
N ILE A 184 33.36 10.04 -11.54
CA ILE A 184 34.01 10.68 -12.65
C ILE A 184 34.05 9.71 -13.84
N GLU A 185 33.35 10.04 -14.92
CA GLU A 185 33.23 9.22 -16.11
C GLU A 185 34.03 9.84 -17.27
N GLY A 186 35.03 9.09 -17.79
CA GLY A 186 35.83 9.50 -18.93
C GLY A 186 35.30 8.89 -20.22
N HIS A 187 35.17 9.72 -21.26
CA HIS A 187 34.71 9.31 -22.60
C HIS A 187 35.65 9.80 -23.71
N THR A 188 35.75 9.01 -24.77
CA THR A 188 36.49 9.38 -25.99
C THR A 188 35.54 9.36 -27.21
N ASP A 189 36.04 9.86 -28.34
CA ASP A 189 35.45 9.54 -29.64
C ASP A 189 35.96 8.18 -30.15
N ASN A 190 35.49 7.74 -31.33
CA ASN A 190 35.85 6.47 -31.95
C ASN A 190 37.14 6.50 -32.75
N VAL A 191 37.89 7.61 -32.73
CA VAL A 191 39.15 7.72 -33.49
C VAL A 191 40.24 6.92 -32.77
N PRO A 192 40.94 6.02 -33.48
CA PRO A 192 42.08 5.32 -32.94
C PRO A 192 43.17 6.29 -32.46
N LEU A 193 43.84 5.93 -31.36
CA LEU A 193 44.96 6.74 -30.87
C LEU A 193 46.12 6.73 -31.85
N SER A 194 46.84 7.84 -31.94
CA SER A 194 48.07 7.92 -32.75
C SER A 194 49.13 6.96 -32.19
N ALA A 195 50.08 6.55 -33.07
CA ALA A 195 51.19 5.67 -32.67
C ALA A 195 52.04 6.24 -31.52
N TYR A 196 52.09 7.57 -31.39
CA TYR A 196 52.75 8.24 -30.27
C TYR A 196 52.00 8.04 -28.96
N LEU A 197 50.66 8.18 -28.98
CA LEU A 197 49.81 7.99 -27.80
C LEU A 197 49.71 6.53 -27.39
N MET A 198 49.71 5.59 -28.32
CA MET A 198 49.71 4.16 -28.05
C MET A 198 50.92 3.68 -27.25
N LYS A 199 52.02 4.43 -27.22
CA LYS A 199 53.17 4.15 -26.33
C LYS A 199 52.85 4.37 -24.86
N ARG A 200 51.87 5.25 -24.55
CA ARG A 200 51.47 5.60 -23.19
C ARG A 200 50.11 4.98 -22.81
N PHE A 201 49.18 4.95 -23.75
CA PHE A 201 47.83 4.42 -23.58
C PHE A 201 47.57 3.41 -24.70
N PRO A 202 47.43 2.10 -24.40
CA PRO A 202 47.18 1.08 -25.42
C PRO A 202 45.93 1.31 -26.27
N GLY A 203 44.89 1.99 -25.70
CA GLY A 203 43.67 2.31 -26.40
C GLY A 203 42.83 3.39 -25.73
N ASN A 204 41.63 3.57 -26.27
CA ASN A 204 40.67 4.55 -25.74
C ASN A 204 40.15 4.20 -24.35
N TRP A 205 40.18 2.92 -23.96
CA TRP A 205 39.84 2.49 -22.61
C TRP A 205 40.81 3.07 -21.57
N GLU A 206 42.11 2.90 -21.81
CA GLU A 206 43.17 3.36 -20.92
C GLU A 206 43.22 4.89 -20.87
N LEU A 207 43.04 5.56 -22.02
CA LEU A 207 43.02 7.02 -22.07
C LEU A 207 41.83 7.58 -21.28
N SER A 208 40.61 7.05 -21.47
CA SER A 208 39.43 7.53 -20.78
C SER A 208 39.52 7.29 -19.27
N THR A 209 40.01 6.11 -18.85
CA THR A 209 40.22 5.78 -17.44
C THR A 209 41.31 6.66 -16.81
N ALA A 210 42.44 6.88 -17.48
CA ALA A 210 43.51 7.72 -16.97
C ALA A 210 43.07 9.17 -16.75
N ARG A 211 42.23 9.71 -17.64
CA ARG A 211 41.66 11.05 -17.52
C ARG A 211 40.65 11.15 -16.35
N ALA A 212 39.78 10.17 -16.22
CA ALA A 212 38.85 10.10 -15.08
C ALA A 212 39.64 10.02 -13.74
N SER A 213 40.66 9.16 -13.68
CA SER A 213 41.52 9.03 -12.50
C SER A 213 42.30 10.33 -12.21
N ALA A 214 42.77 11.06 -13.21
CA ALA A 214 43.46 12.33 -13.00
C ALA A 214 42.55 13.38 -12.36
N VAL A 215 41.26 13.41 -12.73
CA VAL A 215 40.26 14.30 -12.09
C VAL A 215 40.00 13.86 -10.67
N ALA A 216 39.85 12.54 -10.41
CA ALA A 216 39.64 12.02 -9.05
C ALA A 216 40.84 12.38 -8.13
N HIS A 217 42.08 12.16 -8.59
CA HIS A 217 43.27 12.56 -7.85
C HIS A 217 43.33 14.07 -7.59
N PHE A 218 42.95 14.88 -8.57
CA PHE A 218 42.92 16.33 -8.37
C PHE A 218 41.93 16.72 -7.27
N PHE A 219 40.75 16.09 -7.23
CA PHE A 219 39.78 16.33 -6.17
C PHE A 219 40.28 15.86 -4.79
N GLU A 220 40.94 14.72 -4.71
CA GLU A 220 41.59 14.23 -3.51
C GLU A 220 42.69 15.21 -3.02
N GLU A 221 43.57 15.68 -3.89
CA GLU A 221 44.64 16.60 -3.57
C GLU A 221 44.16 17.98 -3.12
N THR A 222 42.99 18.45 -3.58
CA THR A 222 42.39 19.69 -3.10
C THR A 222 41.96 19.63 -1.63
N GLY A 223 41.73 18.41 -1.11
CA GLY A 223 41.23 18.17 0.25
C GLY A 223 39.78 18.66 0.46
N ALA A 224 39.10 19.11 -0.59
CA ALA A 224 37.74 19.62 -0.49
C ALA A 224 36.70 18.50 -0.50
N ILE A 225 37.02 17.31 -1.01
CA ILE A 225 36.12 16.17 -1.17
C ILE A 225 36.72 14.95 -0.47
N ASP A 226 35.91 14.27 0.34
CA ASP A 226 36.31 13.00 0.96
C ASP A 226 36.62 11.95 -0.11
N PRO A 227 37.81 11.34 -0.15
CA PRO A 227 38.17 10.31 -1.11
C PRO A 227 37.23 9.10 -1.15
N GLN A 228 36.56 8.77 -0.04
CA GLN A 228 35.59 7.67 0.04
C GLN A 228 34.36 7.92 -0.85
N ARG A 229 34.11 9.17 -1.22
CA ARG A 229 33.01 9.57 -2.09
C ARG A 229 33.39 9.56 -3.58
N LEU A 230 34.67 9.38 -3.92
CA LEU A 230 35.18 9.47 -5.28
C LEU A 230 35.25 8.10 -5.95
N SER A 231 34.77 8.03 -7.18
CA SER A 231 34.94 6.89 -8.08
C SER A 231 35.35 7.37 -9.46
N ALA A 232 36.21 6.63 -10.15
CA ALA A 232 36.63 6.96 -11.51
C ALA A 232 36.41 5.79 -12.47
N CYS A 233 35.72 6.05 -13.59
CA CYS A 233 35.39 5.08 -14.63
C CYS A 233 35.76 5.58 -16.01
N GLY A 234 36.33 4.72 -16.87
CA GLY A 234 36.53 5.00 -18.27
C GLY A 234 35.56 4.18 -19.12
N TYR A 235 34.92 4.81 -20.11
CA TYR A 235 33.94 4.16 -20.99
C TYR A 235 34.38 4.10 -22.45
N SER A 236 35.63 4.55 -22.76
CA SER A 236 36.10 4.59 -24.12
C SER A 236 35.11 5.37 -25.03
N TYR A 237 34.81 4.91 -26.22
CA TYR A 237 33.82 5.48 -27.14
C TYR A 237 32.47 4.74 -27.13
N HIS A 238 32.22 3.88 -26.15
CA HIS A 238 31.05 3.01 -26.14
C HIS A 238 29.77 3.66 -25.61
N ARG A 239 29.88 4.90 -25.09
CA ARG A 239 28.73 5.70 -24.64
C ARG A 239 28.72 7.06 -25.34
N PRO A 240 28.48 7.10 -26.66
CA PRO A 240 28.43 8.37 -27.39
C PRO A 240 27.18 9.16 -27.07
N VAL A 241 27.29 10.50 -26.99
CA VAL A 241 26.16 11.44 -26.87
C VAL A 241 25.79 12.09 -28.19
N ALA A 242 26.70 12.00 -29.18
CA ALA A 242 26.49 12.49 -30.55
C ALA A 242 27.10 11.53 -31.59
N ALA A 243 26.72 11.73 -32.85
CA ALA A 243 27.27 10.92 -33.94
C ALA A 243 28.80 11.12 -34.11
N ASN A 244 29.55 10.03 -34.21
CA ASN A 244 31.00 10.06 -34.36
C ASN A 244 31.48 10.36 -35.81
N ASP A 245 30.59 10.44 -36.76
CA ASP A 245 30.87 10.75 -38.18
C ASP A 245 31.16 12.23 -38.41
N THR A 246 30.68 13.12 -37.55
CA THR A 246 30.93 14.55 -37.62
C THR A 246 32.05 14.99 -36.67
N THR A 247 32.78 16.06 -37.03
CA THR A 247 33.80 16.63 -36.13
C THR A 247 33.22 17.18 -34.86
N GLU A 248 32.02 17.78 -34.94
CA GLU A 248 31.35 18.34 -33.80
C GLU A 248 30.86 17.24 -32.86
N GLY A 249 30.23 16.15 -33.39
CA GLY A 249 29.81 15.03 -32.57
C GLY A 249 30.98 14.34 -31.87
N ARG A 250 32.12 14.17 -32.56
CA ARG A 250 33.35 13.68 -31.92
C ARG A 250 33.83 14.61 -30.79
N ARG A 251 33.70 15.93 -30.96
CA ARG A 251 34.04 16.90 -29.91
C ARG A 251 33.19 16.72 -28.68
N GLN A 252 31.88 16.52 -28.85
CA GLN A 252 30.93 16.26 -27.75
C GLN A 252 31.18 14.90 -27.08
N ASN A 253 31.57 13.89 -27.85
CA ASN A 253 31.88 12.56 -27.30
C ASN A 253 33.15 12.55 -26.45
N ARG A 254 34.16 13.38 -26.76
CA ARG A 254 35.37 13.58 -25.94
C ARG A 254 35.02 14.48 -24.75
N ARG A 255 34.66 13.88 -23.62
CA ARG A 255 34.20 14.60 -22.44
C ARG A 255 34.55 13.88 -21.14
N ILE A 256 34.48 14.62 -20.07
CA ILE A 256 34.40 14.09 -18.67
C ILE A 256 33.04 14.45 -18.12
N GLU A 257 32.34 13.45 -17.61
CA GLU A 257 31.11 13.64 -16.86
C GLU A 257 31.44 13.47 -15.36
N ILE A 258 31.07 14.43 -14.54
CA ILE A 258 31.13 14.35 -13.08
C ILE A 258 29.71 14.17 -12.60
N VAL A 259 29.39 12.97 -12.12
CA VAL A 259 28.03 12.55 -11.76
C VAL A 259 27.90 12.54 -10.25
N LEU A 260 26.97 13.33 -9.73
CA LEU A 260 26.58 13.30 -8.32
C LEU A 260 25.45 12.32 -8.15
N GLU A 261 25.70 11.30 -7.36
CA GLU A 261 24.75 10.25 -7.03
C GLU A 261 24.35 10.33 -5.55
N PRO A 262 23.07 10.06 -5.19
CA PRO A 262 22.73 9.94 -3.78
C PRO A 262 23.57 8.84 -3.12
N PRO A 263 23.86 8.94 -1.82
CA PRO A 263 24.54 7.88 -1.09
C PRO A 263 23.70 6.60 -1.13
N GLU A 264 24.35 5.44 -1.22
CA GLU A 264 23.72 4.14 -1.20
C GLU A 264 23.00 3.84 0.15
#